data_f2733bfd07706546a2d8e9d60c683e89
#
_entry.id   f2733bfd07706546a2d8e9d60c683e89
#
_cell.length_a   1.000
_cell.length_b   1.000
_cell.length_c   1.000
_cell.angle_alpha   90.00
_cell.angle_beta   90.00
_cell.angle_gamma   90.00
#
_symmetry.space_group_name_H-M   'P 1'
#
loop_
_entity.id
_entity.type
_entity.pdbx_description
1 polymer ?
#
loop_
_entity_poly.entity_id
_entity_poly.type
_entity_poly.pdbx_seq_one_letter_code
_entity_poly.pdbx_strand_id
1 'polypeptide(L)'
;MTLIKNEDFKFYIQIPNFISDNKCDELIKDISENEVMLKGGVRVDDEQNLGVNEKFRKTSEWYLCEQPYTNQRPDKPNKDWKPLQEKIFSMAKLINMKSFKFDIQECDNELKLIKYKNTNFYTWHTDMNSGSSSLRKLTAIVQLTDPSEYEGGELQFALQDHDMNWYEVPKEKGSITFFPTFLSHRV
;
A
#
# COMPACT_ATOMS: atom_id res chain seq x y z
N MET A 1 11.43 33.13 -13.22
CA MET A 1 11.58 31.79 -12.62
C MET A 1 11.00 31.91 -11.22
N THR A 2 9.73 31.51 -11.06
CA THR A 2 9.05 31.60 -9.76
C THR A 2 9.47 30.39 -8.95
N LEU A 3 10.18 30.59 -7.86
CA LEU A 3 10.51 29.54 -6.91
C LEU A 3 9.18 29.04 -6.30
N ILE A 4 8.83 27.78 -6.54
CA ILE A 4 7.72 27.09 -5.89
C ILE A 4 8.04 27.10 -4.39
N LYS A 5 7.25 27.77 -3.59
CA LYS A 5 7.39 27.70 -2.13
C LYS A 5 7.10 26.26 -1.71
N ASN A 6 7.93 25.70 -0.85
CA ASN A 6 7.83 24.32 -0.34
C ASN A 6 6.48 23.96 0.33
N GLU A 7 5.65 24.94 0.62
CA GLU A 7 4.35 24.78 1.29
C GLU A 7 3.26 24.15 0.40
N ASP A 8 3.44 24.12 -0.93
CA ASP A 8 2.46 23.60 -1.90
C ASP A 8 2.79 22.19 -2.43
N PHE A 9 3.95 21.63 -2.14
CA PHE A 9 4.33 20.31 -2.62
C PHE A 9 3.91 19.23 -1.63
N LYS A 10 2.72 18.69 -1.82
CA LYS A 10 2.25 17.51 -1.09
C LYS A 10 2.72 16.24 -1.82
N PHE A 11 3.72 15.57 -1.28
CA PHE A 11 4.21 14.30 -1.83
C PHE A 11 3.30 13.11 -1.50
N TYR A 12 2.36 13.26 -0.56
CA TYR A 12 1.28 12.32 -0.30
C TYR A 12 -0.01 13.05 0.07
N ILE A 13 -1.14 12.35 -0.02
CA ILE A 13 -2.45 12.86 0.41
C ILE A 13 -3.10 11.80 1.27
N GLN A 14 -3.45 12.15 2.51
CA GLN A 14 -4.21 11.30 3.41
C GLN A 14 -5.65 11.82 3.53
N ILE A 15 -6.61 10.91 3.49
CA ILE A 15 -8.03 11.18 3.67
C ILE A 15 -8.49 10.39 4.89
N PRO A 16 -8.89 11.06 5.97
CA PRO A 16 -9.43 10.41 7.16
C PRO A 16 -10.82 9.83 6.86
N ASN A 17 -11.23 8.82 7.64
CA ASN A 17 -12.57 8.23 7.59
C ASN A 17 -12.98 7.76 6.18
N PHE A 18 -12.02 7.29 5.38
CA PHE A 18 -12.30 6.75 4.04
C PHE A 18 -13.18 5.51 4.11
N ILE A 19 -12.94 4.63 5.08
CA ILE A 19 -13.84 3.52 5.45
C ILE A 19 -14.12 3.60 6.96
N SER A 20 -15.29 3.10 7.38
CA SER A 20 -15.67 3.09 8.79
C SER A 20 -14.85 2.08 9.60
N ASP A 21 -14.75 2.29 10.90
CA ASP A 21 -14.10 1.36 11.84
C ASP A 21 -14.68 -0.04 11.73
N ASN A 22 -16.01 -0.15 11.69
CA ASN A 22 -16.69 -1.44 11.50
C ASN A 22 -16.25 -2.15 10.21
N LYS A 23 -15.99 -1.38 9.12
CA LYS A 23 -15.51 -1.96 7.86
C LYS A 23 -14.05 -2.40 7.97
N CYS A 24 -13.23 -1.69 8.72
CA CYS A 24 -11.87 -2.12 9.06
C CYS A 24 -11.89 -3.44 9.82
N ASP A 25 -12.71 -3.53 10.87
CA ASP A 25 -12.83 -4.72 11.71
C ASP A 25 -13.38 -5.92 10.92
N GLU A 26 -14.33 -5.69 10.02
CA GLU A 26 -14.86 -6.71 9.12
C GLU A 26 -13.76 -7.27 8.19
N LEU A 27 -12.92 -6.41 7.62
CA LEU A 27 -11.78 -6.81 6.78
C LEU A 27 -10.77 -7.64 7.58
N ILE A 28 -10.40 -7.18 8.76
CA ILE A 28 -9.45 -7.88 9.65
C ILE A 28 -10.00 -9.25 10.04
N LYS A 29 -11.29 -9.33 10.38
CA LYS A 29 -11.96 -10.56 10.76
C LYS A 29 -12.03 -11.57 9.61
N ASP A 30 -12.46 -11.14 8.42
CA ASP A 30 -12.59 -12.00 7.24
C ASP A 30 -11.26 -12.70 6.91
N ILE A 31 -10.14 -12.02 7.15
CA ILE A 31 -8.80 -12.54 6.91
C ILE A 31 -8.32 -13.44 8.04
N SER A 32 -8.63 -13.10 9.29
CA SER A 32 -8.23 -13.93 10.43
C SER A 32 -8.93 -15.28 10.45
N GLU A 33 -10.14 -15.37 9.90
CA GLU A 33 -10.91 -16.61 9.76
C GLU A 33 -10.44 -17.49 8.58
N ASN A 34 -9.69 -16.91 7.62
CA ASN A 34 -9.21 -17.61 6.42
C ASN A 34 -7.72 -17.98 6.45
N GLU A 35 -7.11 -18.04 7.55
CA GLU A 35 -5.77 -18.43 8.05
C GLU A 35 -4.57 -18.61 7.09
N VAL A 36 -4.71 -18.64 5.79
CA VAL A 36 -3.59 -18.87 4.85
C VAL A 36 -3.06 -17.54 4.31
N MET A 37 -2.24 -16.86 5.10
CA MET A 37 -1.47 -15.71 4.61
C MET A 37 -0.17 -16.17 3.96
N LEU A 38 0.12 -15.63 2.80
CA LEU A 38 1.40 -15.82 2.10
C LEU A 38 2.49 -14.94 2.73
N LYS A 39 3.74 -15.38 2.67
CA LYS A 39 4.88 -14.50 2.97
C LYS A 39 4.97 -13.41 1.90
N GLY A 40 5.23 -12.17 2.33
CA GLY A 40 5.41 -11.06 1.42
C GLY A 40 6.53 -11.29 0.43
N GLY A 41 6.21 -11.23 -0.86
CA GLY A 41 7.16 -11.40 -1.94
C GLY A 41 7.93 -10.12 -2.24
N VAL A 42 9.15 -10.28 -2.73
CA VAL A 42 9.98 -9.24 -3.36
C VAL A 42 10.53 -9.78 -4.66
N ARG A 43 10.91 -8.91 -5.59
CA ARG A 43 11.66 -9.35 -6.77
C ARG A 43 13.04 -9.80 -6.36
N VAL A 44 13.45 -10.97 -6.85
CA VAL A 44 14.74 -11.59 -6.46
C VAL A 44 15.75 -11.62 -7.60
N ASP A 45 15.33 -11.36 -8.84
CA ASP A 45 16.18 -11.35 -10.02
C ASP A 45 15.70 -10.38 -11.11
N ASP A 46 16.50 -10.24 -12.16
CA ASP A 46 16.21 -9.38 -13.32
C ASP A 46 15.07 -9.94 -14.21
N GLU A 47 14.73 -11.20 -14.08
CA GLU A 47 13.62 -11.86 -14.80
C GLU A 47 12.27 -11.62 -14.13
N GLN A 48 12.23 -10.78 -13.07
CA GLN A 48 11.03 -10.40 -12.34
C GLN A 48 10.37 -11.53 -11.53
N ASN A 49 11.11 -12.58 -11.24
CA ASN A 49 10.62 -13.63 -10.36
C ASN A 49 10.36 -13.07 -8.95
N LEU A 50 9.21 -13.44 -8.40
CA LEU A 50 8.87 -13.11 -7.02
C LEU A 50 9.44 -14.20 -6.10
N GLY A 51 10.20 -13.78 -5.11
CA GLY A 51 10.73 -14.65 -4.08
C GLY A 51 10.55 -14.06 -2.69
N VAL A 52 10.87 -14.83 -1.66
CA VAL A 52 10.85 -14.36 -0.27
C VAL A 52 12.27 -13.97 0.15
N ASN A 53 12.46 -12.70 0.49
CA ASN A 53 13.71 -12.19 1.05
C ASN A 53 13.43 -11.51 2.39
N GLU A 54 13.47 -12.28 3.48
CA GLU A 54 13.16 -11.81 4.84
C GLU A 54 14.16 -10.80 5.40
N LYS A 55 15.30 -10.57 4.74
CA LYS A 55 16.22 -9.47 5.09
C LYS A 55 15.76 -8.12 4.52
N PHE A 56 14.92 -8.15 3.48
CA PHE A 56 14.41 -6.97 2.81
C PHE A 56 12.95 -6.70 3.17
N ARG A 57 12.13 -7.77 3.22
CA ARG A 57 10.72 -7.71 3.55
C ARG A 57 10.30 -8.91 4.39
N LYS A 58 9.72 -8.64 5.54
CA LYS A 58 9.11 -9.65 6.41
C LYS A 58 7.68 -9.24 6.70
N THR A 59 6.73 -9.80 5.96
CA THR A 59 5.29 -9.51 6.06
C THR A 59 4.48 -10.76 5.77
N SER A 60 3.20 -10.72 6.11
CA SER A 60 2.22 -11.70 5.65
C SER A 60 1.18 -10.99 4.80
N GLU A 61 0.78 -11.60 3.68
CA GLU A 61 -0.10 -11.00 2.69
C GLU A 61 -1.29 -11.90 2.37
N TRP A 62 -2.43 -11.28 2.12
CA TRP A 62 -3.64 -11.92 1.64
C TRP A 62 -4.21 -11.09 0.49
N TYR A 63 -4.49 -11.73 -0.64
CA TYR A 63 -5.09 -11.06 -1.79
C TYR A 63 -6.61 -11.08 -1.68
N LEU A 64 -7.23 -9.91 -1.73
CA LEU A 64 -8.68 -9.70 -1.60
C LEU A 64 -9.42 -9.79 -2.94
N CYS A 65 -8.69 -9.67 -4.06
CA CYS A 65 -9.23 -9.77 -5.41
C CYS A 65 -8.53 -10.86 -6.21
N GLU A 66 -9.21 -11.41 -7.22
CA GLU A 66 -8.62 -12.42 -8.09
C GLU A 66 -7.44 -11.86 -8.86
N GLN A 67 -6.31 -12.56 -8.77
CA GLN A 67 -5.09 -12.23 -9.51
C GLN A 67 -4.94 -13.18 -10.70
N PRO A 68 -4.70 -12.70 -11.91
CA PRO A 68 -4.57 -13.58 -13.06
C PRO A 68 -3.24 -14.37 -13.12
N TYR A 69 -2.24 -14.02 -12.30
CA TYR A 69 -0.85 -14.43 -12.58
C TYR A 69 -0.16 -15.32 -11.55
N THR A 70 -0.80 -15.80 -10.49
CA THR A 70 -0.12 -16.67 -9.52
C THR A 70 -0.84 -17.99 -9.29
N ASN A 71 -0.13 -19.12 -9.50
CA ASN A 71 -0.58 -20.47 -9.16
C ASN A 71 -0.58 -20.73 -7.63
N GLN A 72 -0.32 -19.73 -6.79
CA GLN A 72 -0.15 -19.85 -5.34
C GLN A 72 -1.30 -19.19 -4.57
N ARG A 73 -2.52 -19.32 -5.06
CA ARG A 73 -3.65 -18.74 -4.34
C ARG A 73 -4.20 -19.66 -3.28
N PRO A 74 -4.46 -19.10 -2.10
CA PRO A 74 -5.48 -19.67 -1.23
C PRO A 74 -6.86 -19.52 -1.89
N ASP A 75 -7.80 -20.35 -1.46
CA ASP A 75 -9.19 -20.36 -1.91
C ASP A 75 -9.79 -18.95 -2.02
N LYS A 76 -10.82 -18.83 -2.85
CA LYS A 76 -11.52 -17.56 -3.09
C LYS A 76 -11.83 -16.84 -1.79
N PRO A 77 -11.62 -15.51 -1.72
CA PRO A 77 -12.03 -14.75 -0.54
C PRO A 77 -13.51 -15.00 -0.27
N ASN A 78 -13.88 -15.19 1.01
CA ASN A 78 -15.26 -15.49 1.41
C ASN A 78 -16.25 -14.37 1.08
N LYS A 79 -15.73 -13.17 0.78
CA LYS A 79 -16.51 -11.98 0.42
C LYS A 79 -16.01 -11.36 -0.85
N ASP A 80 -16.94 -10.74 -1.57
CA ASP A 80 -16.62 -9.89 -2.72
C ASP A 80 -16.12 -8.52 -2.24
N TRP A 81 -14.82 -8.28 -2.36
CA TRP A 81 -14.17 -7.02 -2.04
C TRP A 81 -14.03 -6.07 -3.23
N LYS A 82 -14.57 -6.45 -4.39
CA LYS A 82 -14.56 -5.61 -5.60
C LYS A 82 -15.16 -4.21 -5.38
N PRO A 83 -16.27 -4.02 -4.64
CA PRO A 83 -16.80 -2.69 -4.37
C PRO A 83 -15.81 -1.79 -3.60
N LEU A 84 -14.99 -2.37 -2.70
CA LEU A 84 -13.94 -1.61 -2.01
C LEU A 84 -12.83 -1.19 -2.99
N GLN A 85 -12.39 -2.09 -3.86
CA GLN A 85 -11.41 -1.78 -4.90
C GLN A 85 -11.89 -0.66 -5.83
N GLU A 86 -13.14 -0.72 -6.26
CA GLU A 86 -13.76 0.32 -7.11
C GLU A 86 -13.84 1.67 -6.38
N LYS A 87 -14.15 1.66 -5.08
CA LYS A 87 -14.16 2.87 -4.25
C LYS A 87 -12.76 3.49 -4.14
N ILE A 88 -11.73 2.66 -3.89
CA ILE A 88 -10.33 3.10 -3.83
C ILE A 88 -9.91 3.71 -5.17
N PHE A 89 -10.21 3.04 -6.28
CA PHE A 89 -9.82 3.52 -7.61
C PHE A 89 -10.54 4.82 -8.00
N SER A 90 -11.82 4.95 -7.66
CA SER A 90 -12.57 6.18 -7.89
C SER A 90 -11.98 7.35 -7.11
N MET A 91 -11.57 7.11 -5.86
CA MET A 91 -10.88 8.13 -5.05
C MET A 91 -9.49 8.44 -5.61
N ALA A 92 -8.73 7.43 -6.05
CA ALA A 92 -7.43 7.63 -6.70
C ALA A 92 -7.54 8.54 -7.93
N LYS A 93 -8.54 8.32 -8.79
CA LYS A 93 -8.80 9.20 -9.95
C LYS A 93 -9.10 10.63 -9.54
N LEU A 94 -9.94 10.83 -8.51
CA LEU A 94 -10.28 12.17 -8.02
C LEU A 94 -9.06 12.91 -7.47
N ILE A 95 -8.27 12.24 -6.63
CA ILE A 95 -7.04 12.81 -6.05
C ILE A 95 -5.99 13.07 -7.12
N ASN A 96 -5.81 12.14 -8.05
CA ASN A 96 -4.90 12.31 -9.15
C ASN A 96 -5.27 13.52 -10.03
N MET A 97 -6.55 13.68 -10.34
CA MET A 97 -7.03 14.81 -11.14
C MET A 97 -6.75 16.16 -10.44
N LYS A 98 -6.85 16.22 -9.11
CA LYS A 98 -6.63 17.44 -8.33
C LYS A 98 -5.15 17.74 -8.07
N SER A 99 -4.34 16.72 -7.81
CA SER A 99 -3.03 16.89 -7.20
C SER A 99 -1.87 16.34 -8.04
N PHE A 100 -1.86 15.04 -8.37
CA PHE A 100 -0.69 14.40 -8.97
C PHE A 100 -0.61 14.54 -10.51
N LYS A 101 -1.76 14.61 -11.18
CA LYS A 101 -1.85 14.84 -12.64
C LYS A 101 -1.20 13.75 -13.50
N PHE A 102 -1.09 12.52 -13.02
CA PHE A 102 -0.62 11.40 -13.82
C PHE A 102 -1.69 10.94 -14.83
N ASP A 103 -1.26 10.32 -15.92
CA ASP A 103 -2.15 9.56 -16.79
C ASP A 103 -2.45 8.21 -16.14
N ILE A 104 -3.65 8.08 -15.54
CA ILE A 104 -4.16 6.88 -14.87
C ILE A 104 -5.35 6.35 -15.67
N GLN A 105 -5.20 5.17 -16.24
CA GLN A 105 -6.22 4.55 -17.07
C GLN A 105 -6.96 3.43 -16.33
N GLU A 106 -6.25 2.60 -15.58
CA GLU A 106 -6.79 1.42 -14.92
C GLU A 106 -6.22 1.22 -13.51
N CYS A 107 -6.83 0.35 -12.74
CA CYS A 107 -6.36 -0.12 -11.46
C CYS A 107 -5.67 -1.47 -11.64
N ASP A 108 -4.48 -1.59 -11.09
CA ASP A 108 -3.87 -2.90 -10.91
C ASP A 108 -4.78 -3.77 -10.00
N ASN A 109 -5.06 -5.00 -10.41
CA ASN A 109 -5.96 -5.89 -9.67
C ASN A 109 -5.33 -6.46 -8.38
N GLU A 110 -4.38 -5.73 -7.79
CA GLU A 110 -3.68 -6.14 -6.56
C GLU A 110 -4.26 -5.48 -5.30
N LEU A 111 -5.55 -5.68 -5.02
CA LEU A 111 -6.03 -5.36 -3.68
C LEU A 111 -5.57 -6.46 -2.72
N LYS A 112 -4.67 -6.11 -1.80
CA LYS A 112 -4.15 -7.05 -0.82
C LYS A 112 -4.15 -6.46 0.58
N LEU A 113 -4.35 -7.32 1.56
CA LEU A 113 -4.10 -7.00 2.96
C LEU A 113 -2.69 -7.40 3.31
N ILE A 114 -1.98 -6.52 4.01
CA ILE A 114 -0.63 -6.77 4.51
C ILE A 114 -0.67 -6.74 6.03
N LYS A 115 -0.16 -7.80 6.66
CA LYS A 115 -0.08 -7.92 8.11
C LYS A 115 1.37 -7.83 8.55
N TYR A 116 1.64 -6.87 9.42
CA TYR A 116 2.88 -6.74 10.15
C TYR A 116 2.68 -7.27 11.58
N LYS A 117 3.53 -8.20 12.02
CA LYS A 117 3.63 -8.68 13.40
C LYS A 117 4.93 -8.17 14.02
N ASN A 118 5.15 -8.44 15.29
CA ASN A 118 6.39 -8.10 15.99
C ASN A 118 7.63 -8.41 15.15
N THR A 119 8.52 -7.45 15.00
CA THR A 119 9.74 -7.54 14.18
C THR A 119 9.51 -7.66 12.67
N ASN A 120 8.29 -7.49 12.19
CA ASN A 120 8.02 -7.44 10.75
C ASN A 120 8.33 -6.03 10.21
N PHE A 121 8.78 -5.97 8.97
CA PHE A 121 9.20 -4.73 8.33
C PHE A 121 9.18 -4.87 6.81
N TYR A 122 9.23 -3.74 6.15
CA TYR A 122 9.61 -3.62 4.74
C TYR A 122 10.61 -2.45 4.63
N THR A 123 11.83 -2.75 4.19
CA THR A 123 12.90 -1.74 4.09
C THR A 123 12.56 -0.68 3.06
N TRP A 124 13.40 0.34 2.95
CA TRP A 124 13.28 1.39 1.93
C TRP A 124 13.14 0.80 0.53
N HIS A 125 12.04 1.14 -0.15
CA HIS A 125 11.71 0.67 -1.50
C HIS A 125 10.81 1.67 -2.23
N THR A 126 10.64 1.43 -3.52
CA THR A 126 9.62 2.06 -4.36
C THR A 126 8.69 0.98 -4.88
N ASP A 127 7.43 1.33 -5.14
CA ASP A 127 6.45 0.39 -5.72
C ASP A 127 6.54 0.32 -7.26
N MET A 128 7.29 1.24 -7.86
CA MET A 128 7.59 1.26 -9.27
C MET A 128 8.90 0.52 -9.53
N ASN A 129 8.85 -0.49 -10.40
CA ASN A 129 10.00 -1.28 -10.82
C ASN A 129 9.98 -1.48 -12.34
N SER A 130 10.86 -2.34 -12.87
CA SER A 130 10.85 -2.76 -14.28
C SER A 130 9.59 -3.57 -14.64
N GLY A 131 9.35 -3.78 -15.94
CA GLY A 131 8.22 -4.56 -16.45
C GLY A 131 6.87 -3.90 -16.17
N SER A 132 5.84 -4.71 -15.92
CA SER A 132 4.47 -4.21 -15.68
C SER A 132 4.37 -3.22 -14.54
N SER A 133 5.20 -3.35 -13.50
CA SER A 133 5.21 -2.41 -12.38
C SER A 133 5.73 -1.01 -12.74
N SER A 134 6.40 -0.83 -13.89
CA SER A 134 6.84 0.49 -14.38
C SER A 134 5.66 1.39 -14.77
N LEU A 135 4.50 0.79 -15.05
CA LEU A 135 3.28 1.50 -15.39
C LEU A 135 2.54 2.04 -14.17
N ARG A 136 2.84 1.55 -12.98
CA ARG A 136 2.22 2.03 -11.74
C ARG A 136 2.56 3.49 -11.50
N LYS A 137 1.58 4.29 -11.12
CA LYS A 137 1.72 5.74 -10.88
C LYS A 137 1.40 6.14 -9.44
N LEU A 138 0.36 5.56 -8.87
CA LEU A 138 -0.07 5.82 -7.49
C LEU A 138 -0.18 4.53 -6.69
N THR A 139 0.28 4.59 -5.45
CA THR A 139 0.00 3.61 -4.40
C THR A 139 -1.08 4.17 -3.49
N ALA A 140 -1.96 3.30 -3.02
CA ALA A 140 -2.98 3.60 -2.03
C ALA A 140 -2.86 2.63 -0.86
N ILE A 141 -2.76 3.14 0.36
CA ILE A 141 -2.68 2.34 1.59
C ILE A 141 -3.84 2.73 2.50
N VAL A 142 -4.66 1.76 2.92
CA VAL A 142 -5.73 1.93 3.90
C VAL A 142 -5.23 1.43 5.25
N GLN A 143 -5.26 2.29 6.27
CA GLN A 143 -4.95 1.94 7.65
C GLN A 143 -6.14 1.23 8.29
N LEU A 144 -5.98 -0.03 8.69
CA LEU A 144 -7.08 -0.83 9.25
C LEU A 144 -7.06 -0.92 10.78
N THR A 145 -5.88 -1.10 11.37
CA THR A 145 -5.75 -1.32 12.82
C THR A 145 -5.69 0.04 13.54
N ASP A 146 -6.36 0.13 14.70
CA ASP A 146 -6.28 1.32 15.55
C ASP A 146 -4.85 1.49 16.08
N PRO A 147 -4.25 2.70 16.01
CA PRO A 147 -2.88 2.93 16.46
C PRO A 147 -2.68 2.70 17.98
N SER A 148 -3.74 2.69 18.77
CA SER A 148 -3.66 2.36 20.20
C SER A 148 -3.45 0.87 20.47
N GLU A 149 -3.64 0.00 19.48
CA GLU A 149 -3.53 -1.46 19.62
C GLU A 149 -2.11 -1.99 19.38
N TYR A 150 -1.16 -1.15 18.92
CA TYR A 150 0.20 -1.58 18.56
C TYR A 150 1.21 -0.44 18.62
N GLU A 151 2.49 -0.81 18.71
CA GLU A 151 3.63 0.11 18.60
C GLU A 151 4.41 -0.17 17.31
N GLY A 152 5.07 0.84 16.73
CA GLY A 152 5.78 0.71 15.46
C GLY A 152 4.85 0.70 14.25
N GLY A 153 5.35 0.18 13.12
CA GLY A 153 4.58 0.06 11.87
C GLY A 153 4.27 1.40 11.22
N GLU A 154 5.10 2.41 11.43
CA GLU A 154 4.98 3.72 10.80
C GLU A 154 5.26 3.62 9.30
N LEU A 155 4.33 4.11 8.47
CA LEU A 155 4.63 4.39 7.07
C LEU A 155 5.51 5.63 7.00
N GLN A 156 6.74 5.46 6.54
CA GLN A 156 7.73 6.53 6.47
C GLN A 156 8.15 6.79 5.03
N PHE A 157 8.24 8.06 4.64
CA PHE A 157 8.73 8.52 3.33
C PHE A 157 10.13 9.10 3.47
N ALA A 158 11.04 8.72 2.57
CA ALA A 158 12.36 9.36 2.49
C ALA A 158 12.21 10.77 1.90
N LEU A 159 12.74 11.76 2.61
CA LEU A 159 12.98 13.10 2.08
C LEU A 159 14.34 13.13 1.39
N GLN A 160 14.53 14.04 0.42
CA GLN A 160 15.71 14.08 -0.47
C GLN A 160 17.08 14.25 0.23
N ASP A 161 17.09 14.55 1.51
CA ASP A 161 18.33 14.66 2.27
C ASP A 161 18.71 13.28 2.82
N HIS A 162 19.81 12.74 2.33
CA HIS A 162 20.36 11.44 2.69
C HIS A 162 20.72 11.27 4.17
N ASP A 163 20.62 12.32 4.97
CA ASP A 163 20.94 12.35 6.39
C ASP A 163 19.71 12.16 7.29
N MET A 164 19.08 10.98 7.16
CA MET A 164 18.07 10.47 8.11
C MET A 164 16.79 11.31 8.29
N ASN A 165 16.44 12.18 7.35
CA ASN A 165 15.18 12.88 7.38
C ASN A 165 14.10 12.07 6.68
N TRP A 166 13.15 11.56 7.42
CA TRP A 166 11.94 10.93 6.89
C TRP A 166 10.70 11.60 7.44
N TYR A 167 9.60 11.45 6.75
CA TYR A 167 8.30 11.90 7.18
C TYR A 167 7.44 10.69 7.56
N GLU A 168 6.79 10.74 8.71
CA GLU A 168 5.87 9.70 9.17
C GLU A 168 4.43 10.08 8.87
N VAL A 169 3.70 9.15 8.26
CA VAL A 169 2.28 9.33 7.99
C VAL A 169 1.48 9.06 9.28
N PRO A 170 0.54 9.93 9.66
CA PRO A 170 -0.33 9.67 10.79
C PRO A 170 -1.08 8.33 10.65
N LYS A 171 -1.07 7.52 11.70
CA LYS A 171 -1.77 6.23 11.75
C LYS A 171 -3.20 6.44 12.22
N GLU A 172 -4.12 6.70 11.30
CA GLU A 172 -5.55 6.89 11.61
C GLU A 172 -6.36 5.72 11.05
N LYS A 173 -7.04 4.96 11.93
CA LYS A 173 -7.93 3.86 11.52
C LYS A 173 -8.96 4.35 10.50
N GLY A 174 -9.15 3.60 9.42
CA GLY A 174 -10.08 3.95 8.34
C GLY A 174 -9.59 5.03 7.39
N SER A 175 -8.41 5.63 7.60
CA SER A 175 -7.83 6.56 6.63
C SER A 175 -7.26 5.85 5.41
N ILE A 176 -7.15 6.59 4.29
CA ILE A 176 -6.43 6.15 3.09
C ILE A 176 -5.36 7.17 2.74
N THR A 177 -4.16 6.67 2.43
CA THR A 177 -3.01 7.47 2.01
C THR A 177 -2.66 7.16 0.56
N PHE A 178 -2.60 8.21 -0.28
CA PHE A 178 -2.17 8.13 -1.69
C PHE A 178 -0.81 8.79 -1.87
N PHE A 179 0.08 8.16 -2.61
CA PHE A 179 1.39 8.70 -2.94
C PHE A 179 1.94 8.15 -4.28
N PRO A 180 2.86 8.87 -4.95
CA PRO A 180 3.51 8.39 -6.16
C PRO A 180 4.32 7.12 -5.91
N THR A 181 4.21 6.13 -6.80
CA THR A 181 4.90 4.83 -6.68
C THR A 181 6.42 4.92 -6.69
N PHE A 182 6.98 6.01 -7.22
CA PHE A 182 8.42 6.26 -7.21
C PHE A 182 8.94 6.86 -5.89
N LEU A 183 8.03 7.25 -4.98
CA LEU A 183 8.42 7.78 -3.67
C LEU A 183 8.97 6.66 -2.80
N SER A 184 10.23 6.82 -2.37
CA SER A 184 10.87 5.84 -1.48
C SER A 184 10.20 5.85 -0.11
N HIS A 185 9.80 4.66 0.35
CA HIS A 185 9.10 4.49 1.61
C HIS A 185 9.45 3.18 2.30
N ARG A 186 9.09 3.09 3.58
CA ARG A 186 9.26 1.88 4.41
C ARG A 186 8.15 1.74 5.46
N VAL A 187 8.08 0.57 6.06
CA VAL A 187 7.27 0.28 7.25
C VAL A 187 8.13 -0.48 8.26
#